data_96fdaaba7d1b5c8f71e1f9afde684b66
#
_entry.id   96fdaaba7d1b5c8f71e1f9afde684b66
#
_cell.length_a   1.000
_cell.length_b   1.000
_cell.length_c   1.000
_cell.angle_alpha   90.00
_cell.angle_beta   90.00
_cell.angle_gamma   90.00
#
_symmetry.space_group_name_H-M   'P 1'
#
loop_
_entity.id
_entity.type
_entity.pdbx_description
1 polymer ?
#
loop_
_entity_poly.entity_id
_entity_poly.type
_entity_poly.pdbx_seq_one_letter_code
_entity_poly.pdbx_strand_id
1 'polypeptide(L)'
;EPTLAESEKVDTQGFLREMLRILPLLGVHIFQKPVAVVNTGKPPDPQTISGGDDSDLRDTVVVPAHEEGFKRVFLGENSWYAIRISGGMLERIKYIASYRVAPISAVTHYAKVLRIEPYGDGGKYKVVFSGPAIALDVPLKYAGGKGGLQGPRYTSFSKLLSAKKFEDLLQNS
;
A
#
# COMPACT_ATOMS: atom_id res chain seq x y z
N GLU A 1 18.43 -56.27 0.27
CA GLU A 1 17.41 -55.21 0.26
C GLU A 1 18.12 -53.86 0.34
N PRO A 2 18.07 -53.03 -0.72
CA PRO A 2 18.64 -51.70 -0.67
C PRO A 2 17.73 -50.76 0.07
N THR A 3 18.21 -50.17 1.13
CA THR A 3 17.60 -49.10 1.92
C THR A 3 17.41 -47.86 1.09
N LEU A 4 16.16 -47.46 0.89
CA LEU A 4 15.73 -46.18 0.30
C LEU A 4 16.01 -45.01 1.26
N ALA A 5 17.22 -44.50 1.29
CA ALA A 5 17.57 -43.33 2.07
C ALA A 5 18.74 -42.50 1.51
N GLU A 6 18.93 -42.48 0.18
CA GLU A 6 20.01 -41.68 -0.38
C GLU A 6 19.69 -41.05 -1.74
N SER A 7 18.49 -40.52 -1.88
CA SER A 7 18.12 -39.83 -3.09
C SER A 7 17.18 -38.67 -2.77
N GLU A 8 17.69 -37.64 -2.12
CA GLU A 8 17.14 -36.27 -2.19
C GLU A 8 18.08 -35.24 -1.54
N LYS A 9 19.34 -35.28 -1.91
CA LYS A 9 20.10 -34.03 -1.90
C LYS A 9 19.78 -33.31 -3.21
N VAL A 10 18.69 -32.53 -3.15
CA VAL A 10 18.42 -31.52 -4.17
C VAL A 10 19.67 -30.67 -4.27
N ASP A 11 20.36 -30.76 -5.41
CA ASP A 11 21.56 -29.99 -5.70
C ASP A 11 21.16 -28.50 -5.87
N THR A 12 20.99 -27.81 -4.74
CA THR A 12 20.65 -26.40 -4.67
C THR A 12 21.73 -25.53 -5.36
N GLN A 13 22.93 -26.03 -5.45
CA GLN A 13 24.03 -25.33 -6.12
C GLN A 13 23.97 -25.45 -7.66
N GLY A 14 23.54 -26.61 -8.17
CA GLY A 14 23.27 -26.80 -9.58
C GLY A 14 22.12 -25.93 -10.08
N PHE A 15 21.05 -25.83 -9.29
CA PHE A 15 19.90 -24.98 -9.59
C PHE A 15 20.26 -23.48 -9.64
N LEU A 16 21.07 -23.00 -8.69
CA LEU A 16 21.54 -21.61 -8.68
C LEU A 16 22.46 -21.29 -9.86
N ARG A 17 23.31 -22.23 -10.28
CA ARG A 17 24.17 -22.06 -11.45
C ARG A 17 23.33 -21.99 -12.74
N GLU A 18 22.30 -22.80 -12.86
CA GLU A 18 21.42 -22.80 -14.02
C GLU A 18 20.59 -21.55 -14.09
N MET A 19 20.10 -21.04 -12.96
CA MET A 19 19.40 -19.76 -12.87
C MET A 19 20.28 -18.59 -13.31
N LEU A 20 21.52 -18.54 -12.89
CA LEU A 20 22.50 -17.51 -13.30
C LEU A 20 22.86 -17.58 -14.78
N ARG A 21 22.73 -18.75 -15.40
CA ARG A 21 23.02 -18.97 -16.82
C ARG A 21 21.89 -18.50 -17.74
N ILE A 22 20.66 -18.53 -17.25
CA ILE A 22 19.44 -18.17 -18.02
C ILE A 22 19.17 -16.66 -17.97
N LEU A 23 19.61 -15.96 -16.93
CA LEU A 23 19.41 -14.51 -16.74
C LEU A 23 19.89 -13.65 -17.93
N PRO A 24 21.01 -13.92 -18.59
CA PRO A 24 21.43 -13.16 -19.77
C PRO A 24 20.55 -13.39 -21.00
N LEU A 25 19.89 -14.54 -21.09
CA LEU A 25 19.04 -14.92 -22.23
C LEU A 25 17.66 -14.23 -22.23
N LEU A 26 17.22 -13.73 -21.07
CA LEU A 26 15.95 -13.05 -20.92
C LEU A 26 16.02 -11.53 -21.16
N GLY A 27 17.17 -11.01 -21.62
CA GLY A 27 17.32 -9.62 -21.99
C GLY A 27 17.08 -8.62 -20.84
N VAL A 28 17.23 -9.07 -19.60
CA VAL A 28 17.17 -8.19 -18.45
C VAL A 28 18.49 -7.42 -18.34
N HIS A 29 18.61 -6.35 -19.12
CA HIS A 29 19.67 -5.36 -18.92
C HIS A 29 19.45 -4.64 -17.60
N ILE A 30 19.98 -5.19 -16.52
CA ILE A 30 20.10 -4.48 -15.25
C ILE A 30 21.22 -3.44 -15.42
N PHE A 31 20.81 -2.21 -15.67
CA PHE A 31 21.56 -0.98 -15.47
C PHE A 31 23.07 -1.01 -15.74
N GLN A 32 23.45 -0.74 -16.99
CA GLN A 32 24.71 -0.06 -17.26
C GLN A 32 24.42 1.13 -18.17
N LYS A 33 24.08 2.28 -17.57
CA LYS A 33 24.32 3.55 -18.22
C LYS A 33 25.73 4.01 -17.80
N PRO A 34 26.67 4.19 -18.73
CA PRO A 34 27.88 4.92 -18.43
C PRO A 34 27.49 6.37 -18.20
N VAL A 35 27.67 6.85 -16.98
CA VAL A 35 27.58 8.27 -16.66
C VAL A 35 28.80 8.94 -17.29
N ALA A 36 28.59 9.71 -18.34
CA ALA A 36 29.58 10.66 -18.82
C ALA A 36 29.81 11.69 -17.72
N VAL A 37 31.00 11.66 -17.15
CA VAL A 37 31.48 12.69 -16.21
C VAL A 37 31.70 13.95 -17.02
N VAL A 38 30.82 14.92 -16.93
CA VAL A 38 31.12 16.31 -17.27
C VAL A 38 31.36 17.05 -15.97
N ASN A 39 32.64 17.28 -15.77
CA ASN A 39 33.15 18.06 -14.64
C ASN A 39 32.98 19.54 -14.94
N THR A 40 32.11 20.23 -14.22
CA THR A 40 32.25 21.69 -13.98
C THR A 40 31.45 22.08 -12.75
N GLY A 41 32.16 22.34 -11.71
CA GLY A 41 32.05 23.38 -10.72
C GLY A 41 30.71 23.68 -10.03
N LYS A 42 30.78 23.58 -8.73
CA LYS A 42 29.89 24.06 -7.67
C LYS A 42 28.94 23.00 -7.10
N PRO A 43 29.05 22.69 -5.80
CA PRO A 43 28.03 21.88 -5.13
C PRO A 43 26.71 22.63 -5.20
N PRO A 44 25.60 21.99 -5.61
CA PRO A 44 24.31 22.59 -5.45
C PRO A 44 24.01 22.64 -3.95
N ASP A 45 23.70 23.81 -3.47
CA ASP A 45 23.04 24.03 -2.18
C ASP A 45 21.87 23.04 -2.05
N PRO A 46 21.56 22.57 -0.83
CA PRO A 46 20.37 21.78 -0.63
C PRO A 46 19.17 22.65 -0.99
N GLN A 47 18.75 22.56 -2.24
CA GLN A 47 17.51 23.17 -2.67
C GLN A 47 16.40 22.49 -1.89
N THR A 48 15.95 23.20 -0.88
CA THR A 48 14.59 23.20 -0.39
C THR A 48 13.69 22.66 -1.46
N ILE A 49 13.22 21.43 -1.29
CA ILE A 49 12.08 20.92 -2.01
C ILE A 49 10.92 21.77 -1.54
N SER A 50 10.73 22.88 -2.24
CA SER A 50 9.60 23.78 -2.06
C SER A 50 8.34 22.95 -2.10
N GLY A 51 7.50 23.11 -1.08
CA GLY A 51 6.27 22.42 -0.87
C GLY A 51 5.48 22.21 -2.13
N GLY A 52 5.60 21.00 -2.72
CA GLY A 52 4.58 20.48 -3.57
C GLY A 52 3.33 20.36 -2.70
N ASP A 53 2.25 20.97 -3.14
CA ASP A 53 0.95 20.92 -2.49
C ASP A 53 0.65 19.47 -2.09
N ASP A 54 0.59 19.21 -0.81
CA ASP A 54 0.36 17.88 -0.22
C ASP A 54 -0.98 17.28 -0.65
N SER A 55 -1.83 18.12 -1.28
CA SER A 55 -3.08 17.73 -1.90
C SER A 55 -2.89 16.84 -3.13
N ASP A 56 -1.77 16.96 -3.84
CA ASP A 56 -1.46 16.14 -5.03
C ASP A 56 -1.00 14.72 -4.66
N LEU A 57 -0.63 14.47 -3.41
CA LEU A 57 -0.16 13.18 -2.93
C LEU A 57 -1.25 12.31 -2.27
N ARG A 58 -2.52 12.64 -2.44
CA ARG A 58 -3.63 11.84 -1.90
C ARG A 58 -3.78 10.52 -2.66
N ASP A 59 -2.99 9.55 -2.28
CA ASP A 59 -2.94 8.21 -2.87
C ASP A 59 -3.55 7.12 -1.97
N THR A 60 -4.10 7.51 -0.83
CA THR A 60 -4.64 6.61 0.18
C THR A 60 -6.07 6.97 0.55
N VAL A 61 -6.97 5.99 0.52
CA VAL A 61 -8.34 6.13 1.02
C VAL A 61 -8.50 5.44 2.36
N VAL A 62 -9.01 6.15 3.36
CA VAL A 62 -9.36 5.60 4.67
C VAL A 62 -10.86 5.33 4.69
N VAL A 63 -11.27 4.12 5.03
CA VAL A 63 -12.66 3.67 5.00
C VAL A 63 -13.13 3.21 6.38
N PRO A 64 -14.37 3.52 6.78
CA PRO A 64 -14.94 2.96 8.00
C PRO A 64 -15.23 1.48 7.81
N ALA A 65 -14.89 0.67 8.81
CA ALA A 65 -15.12 -0.76 8.82
C ALA A 65 -15.69 -1.23 10.16
N HIS A 66 -16.84 -1.91 10.12
CA HIS A 66 -17.37 -2.64 11.23
C HIS A 66 -16.61 -3.94 11.42
N GLU A 67 -16.60 -4.47 12.64
CA GLU A 67 -15.81 -5.63 13.04
C GLU A 67 -16.00 -6.85 12.12
N GLU A 68 -17.25 -7.16 11.81
CA GLU A 68 -17.58 -8.30 10.94
C GLU A 68 -17.06 -8.12 9.52
N GLY A 69 -17.35 -6.96 8.90
CA GLY A 69 -16.88 -6.62 7.56
C GLY A 69 -15.35 -6.56 7.50
N PHE A 70 -14.71 -6.02 8.54
CA PHE A 70 -13.27 -5.99 8.65
C PHE A 70 -12.65 -7.40 8.62
N LYS A 71 -13.15 -8.31 9.47
CA LYS A 71 -12.60 -9.67 9.54
C LYS A 71 -12.87 -10.48 8.26
N ARG A 72 -14.11 -10.45 7.78
CA ARG A 72 -14.52 -11.26 6.64
C ARG A 72 -14.01 -10.74 5.32
N VAL A 73 -14.17 -9.45 5.08
CA VAL A 73 -13.91 -8.85 3.76
C VAL A 73 -12.51 -8.26 3.68
N PHE A 74 -12.17 -7.35 4.60
CA PHE A 74 -10.88 -6.66 4.55
C PHE A 74 -9.70 -7.60 4.75
N LEU A 75 -9.77 -8.49 5.73
CA LEU A 75 -8.72 -9.48 6.00
C LEU A 75 -8.94 -10.80 5.24
N GLY A 76 -10.18 -11.28 5.16
CA GLY A 76 -10.47 -12.61 4.60
C GLY A 76 -10.50 -12.64 3.08
N GLU A 77 -11.10 -11.63 2.44
CA GLU A 77 -11.23 -11.57 0.98
C GLU A 77 -10.18 -10.66 0.31
N ASN A 78 -9.30 -10.02 1.08
CA ASN A 78 -8.35 -9.03 0.58
C ASN A 78 -9.01 -7.99 -0.34
N SER A 79 -10.17 -7.51 0.07
CA SER A 79 -10.97 -6.56 -0.70
C SER A 79 -11.83 -5.67 0.20
N TRP A 80 -12.38 -4.61 -0.36
CA TRP A 80 -13.40 -3.79 0.30
C TRP A 80 -14.37 -3.25 -0.73
N TYR A 81 -15.66 -3.32 -0.47
CA TYR A 81 -16.68 -2.97 -1.45
C TYR A 81 -17.74 -2.00 -0.90
N ALA A 82 -18.60 -1.56 -1.81
CA ALA A 82 -19.65 -0.57 -1.55
C ALA A 82 -19.13 0.80 -1.11
N ILE A 83 -17.93 1.18 -1.55
CA ILE A 83 -17.34 2.50 -1.25
C ILE A 83 -17.73 3.50 -2.33
N ARG A 84 -18.07 4.71 -1.93
CA ARG A 84 -18.16 5.85 -2.84
C ARG A 84 -16.80 6.51 -2.97
N ILE A 85 -16.23 6.47 -4.16
CA ILE A 85 -14.95 7.09 -4.47
C ILE A 85 -15.20 8.20 -5.48
N SER A 86 -14.64 9.39 -5.24
CA SER A 86 -14.72 10.50 -6.19
C SER A 86 -13.98 10.14 -7.48
N GLY A 87 -14.57 10.43 -8.65
CA GLY A 87 -14.02 10.01 -9.95
C GLY A 87 -12.56 10.42 -10.15
N GLY A 88 -12.19 11.64 -9.79
CA GLY A 88 -10.80 12.11 -9.87
C GLY A 88 -9.81 11.41 -8.91
N MET A 89 -10.30 10.58 -7.98
CA MET A 89 -9.45 9.83 -7.04
C MET A 89 -9.23 8.38 -7.48
N LEU A 90 -10.02 7.86 -8.43
CA LEU A 90 -9.95 6.45 -8.84
C LEU A 90 -8.55 6.04 -9.34
N GLU A 91 -7.92 6.89 -10.15
CA GLU A 91 -6.59 6.63 -10.71
C GLU A 91 -5.45 6.94 -9.73
N ARG A 92 -5.73 7.74 -8.71
CA ARG A 92 -4.74 8.19 -7.71
C ARG A 92 -4.58 7.22 -6.56
N ILE A 93 -5.64 6.49 -6.18
CA ILE A 93 -5.64 5.62 -5.01
C ILE A 93 -4.74 4.40 -5.26
N LYS A 94 -3.69 4.31 -4.46
CA LYS A 94 -2.73 3.20 -4.43
C LYS A 94 -2.84 2.37 -3.16
N TYR A 95 -3.42 2.95 -2.11
CA TYR A 95 -3.57 2.31 -0.80
C TYR A 95 -4.97 2.51 -0.23
N ILE A 96 -5.39 1.55 0.58
CA ILE A 96 -6.62 1.61 1.37
C ILE A 96 -6.29 1.33 2.82
N ALA A 97 -6.85 2.11 3.75
CA ALA A 97 -6.68 1.91 5.18
C ALA A 97 -8.03 1.70 5.86
N SER A 98 -8.08 0.81 6.84
CA SER A 98 -9.28 0.46 7.57
C SER A 98 -9.35 1.22 8.90
N TYR A 99 -10.32 2.13 9.01
CA TYR A 99 -10.73 2.71 10.27
C TYR A 99 -11.78 1.81 10.91
N ARG A 100 -11.40 1.10 11.95
CA ARG A 100 -12.35 0.28 12.72
C ARG A 100 -13.21 1.18 13.58
N VAL A 101 -14.53 1.11 13.37
CA VAL A 101 -15.49 1.91 14.14
C VAL A 101 -15.51 1.48 15.61
N ALA A 102 -16.30 2.17 16.43
CA ALA A 102 -16.43 1.82 17.86
C ALA A 102 -16.70 0.31 18.07
N PRO A 103 -16.10 -0.28 19.12
CA PRO A 103 -15.41 0.34 20.24
C PRO A 103 -13.94 0.68 20.00
N ILE A 104 -13.33 0.25 18.89
CA ILE A 104 -11.89 0.40 18.64
C ILE A 104 -11.54 1.83 18.26
N SER A 105 -12.34 2.46 17.39
CA SER A 105 -12.19 3.86 16.95
C SER A 105 -10.75 4.22 16.53
N ALA A 106 -10.16 3.41 15.67
CA ALA A 106 -8.78 3.59 15.22
C ALA A 106 -8.56 3.07 13.80
N VAL A 107 -7.61 3.66 13.07
CA VAL A 107 -7.04 3.05 11.87
C VAL A 107 -6.03 2.00 12.33
N THR A 108 -6.23 0.76 11.92
CA THR A 108 -5.44 -0.38 12.41
C THR A 108 -4.68 -1.12 11.31
N HIS A 109 -5.18 -1.12 10.08
CA HIS A 109 -4.60 -1.85 8.97
C HIS A 109 -4.66 -1.04 7.69
N TYR A 110 -3.77 -1.36 6.76
CA TYR A 110 -3.80 -0.85 5.39
C TYR A 110 -3.46 -1.97 4.41
N ALA A 111 -3.79 -1.76 3.14
CA ALA A 111 -3.42 -2.66 2.05
C ALA A 111 -3.07 -1.87 0.79
N LYS A 112 -2.21 -2.44 -0.04
CA LYS A 112 -1.92 -1.91 -1.37
C LYS A 112 -3.03 -2.30 -2.33
N VAL A 113 -3.52 -1.34 -3.11
CA VAL A 113 -4.58 -1.55 -4.08
C VAL A 113 -4.01 -2.18 -5.35
N LEU A 114 -4.65 -3.25 -5.82
CA LEU A 114 -4.38 -3.88 -7.11
C LEU A 114 -5.22 -3.22 -8.21
N ARG A 115 -6.53 -3.10 -7.96
CA ARG A 115 -7.49 -2.49 -8.89
C ARG A 115 -8.74 -2.02 -8.16
N ILE A 116 -9.47 -1.12 -8.82
CA ILE A 116 -10.76 -0.62 -8.35
C ILE A 116 -11.79 -0.94 -9.44
N GLU A 117 -12.88 -1.58 -9.07
CA GLU A 117 -13.93 -2.02 -9.96
C GLU A 117 -15.27 -1.38 -9.58
N PRO A 118 -16.16 -1.06 -10.55
CA PRO A 118 -17.53 -0.68 -10.23
C PRO A 118 -18.23 -1.78 -9.41
N TYR A 119 -19.05 -1.37 -8.47
CA TYR A 119 -19.79 -2.30 -7.61
C TYR A 119 -21.27 -1.90 -7.50
N GLY A 120 -22.14 -2.67 -8.14
CA GLY A 120 -23.57 -2.39 -8.22
C GLY A 120 -23.89 -1.11 -9.00
N ASP A 121 -25.15 -0.70 -9.00
CA ASP A 121 -25.67 0.37 -9.85
C ASP A 121 -25.60 1.77 -9.19
N GLY A 122 -25.06 1.89 -7.98
CA GLY A 122 -25.13 3.11 -7.16
C GLY A 122 -23.88 4.00 -7.19
N GLY A 123 -22.99 3.90 -8.20
CA GLY A 123 -21.74 4.67 -8.22
C GLY A 123 -20.81 4.30 -7.08
N LYS A 124 -20.87 3.07 -6.62
CA LYS A 124 -19.98 2.49 -5.62
C LYS A 124 -18.91 1.66 -6.30
N TYR A 125 -17.84 1.40 -5.58
CA TYR A 125 -16.68 0.66 -6.07
C TYR A 125 -16.30 -0.46 -5.11
N LYS A 126 -15.67 -1.48 -5.67
CA LYS A 126 -14.93 -2.53 -4.98
C LYS A 126 -13.44 -2.29 -5.18
N VAL A 127 -12.70 -2.26 -4.09
CA VAL A 127 -11.24 -2.17 -4.08
C VAL A 127 -10.69 -3.56 -3.83
N VAL A 128 -9.88 -4.07 -4.75
CA VAL A 128 -9.21 -5.37 -4.64
C VAL A 128 -7.75 -5.10 -4.25
N PHE A 129 -7.25 -5.83 -3.27
CA PHE A 129 -5.89 -5.66 -2.75
C PHE A 129 -4.89 -6.51 -3.54
N SER A 130 -3.66 -6.06 -3.61
CA SER A 130 -2.56 -6.81 -4.26
C SER A 130 -1.96 -7.90 -3.38
N GLY A 131 -2.38 -7.96 -2.12
CA GLY A 131 -1.93 -8.92 -1.12
C GLY A 131 -2.68 -8.72 0.19
N PRO A 132 -2.32 -9.47 1.24
CA PRO A 132 -2.97 -9.36 2.54
C PRO A 132 -2.80 -7.96 3.15
N ALA A 133 -3.78 -7.55 3.94
CA ALA A 133 -3.70 -6.31 4.69
C ALA A 133 -2.62 -6.38 5.76
N ILE A 134 -1.92 -5.26 5.94
CA ILE A 134 -0.81 -5.10 6.87
C ILE A 134 -1.29 -4.30 8.08
N ALA A 135 -0.99 -4.75 9.29
CA ALA A 135 -1.25 -3.99 10.49
C ALA A 135 -0.32 -2.78 10.60
N LEU A 136 -0.83 -1.65 11.06
CA LEU A 136 0.00 -0.52 11.47
C LEU A 136 0.73 -0.87 12.77
N ASP A 137 2.01 -0.50 12.87
CA ASP A 137 2.80 -0.68 14.10
C ASP A 137 2.14 0.01 15.30
N VAL A 138 1.57 1.18 15.05
CA VAL A 138 0.81 1.93 16.04
C VAL A 138 -0.58 2.26 15.48
N PRO A 139 -1.66 1.74 16.07
CA PRO A 139 -3.02 2.10 15.66
C PRO A 139 -3.29 3.59 15.84
N LEU A 140 -3.79 4.26 14.82
CA LEU A 140 -4.11 5.69 14.87
C LEU A 140 -5.49 5.88 15.49
N LYS A 141 -5.53 6.11 16.79
CA LYS A 141 -6.76 6.30 17.54
C LYS A 141 -7.40 7.65 17.21
N TYR A 142 -8.72 7.66 17.12
CA TYR A 142 -9.52 8.85 17.04
C TYR A 142 -9.76 9.41 18.45
N ALA A 143 -9.26 10.60 18.72
CA ALA A 143 -9.41 11.29 19.99
C ALA A 143 -10.60 12.27 20.00
N GLY A 144 -11.23 12.49 18.85
CA GLY A 144 -12.43 13.35 18.74
C GLY A 144 -13.66 12.71 19.38
N GLY A 145 -14.64 13.55 19.71
CA GLY A 145 -15.89 13.16 20.39
C GLY A 145 -16.76 12.18 19.59
N LYS A 146 -18.06 12.20 19.87
CA LYS A 146 -19.04 11.32 19.21
C LYS A 146 -19.00 11.47 17.69
N GLY A 147 -18.86 10.37 16.93
CA GLY A 147 -19.10 10.36 15.51
C GLY A 147 -18.06 9.69 14.62
N GLY A 148 -16.84 9.47 15.04
CA GLY A 148 -15.84 8.74 14.26
C GLY A 148 -15.86 9.03 12.75
N LEU A 149 -15.22 8.18 11.96
CA LEU A 149 -15.26 8.26 10.50
C LEU A 149 -16.57 7.69 9.95
N GLN A 150 -17.38 8.54 9.33
CA GLN A 150 -18.68 8.13 8.75
C GLN A 150 -18.62 7.83 7.25
N GLY A 151 -17.53 8.17 6.58
CA GLY A 151 -17.35 7.98 5.14
C GLY A 151 -15.90 7.95 4.73
N PRO A 152 -15.60 7.67 3.46
CA PRO A 152 -14.24 7.64 2.96
C PRO A 152 -13.55 8.99 3.15
N ARG A 153 -12.27 8.95 3.53
CA ARG A 153 -11.37 10.11 3.60
C ARG A 153 -10.12 9.83 2.80
N TYR A 154 -9.54 10.87 2.25
CA TYR A 154 -8.33 10.75 1.43
C TYR A 154 -7.15 11.38 2.16
N THR A 155 -6.01 10.69 2.11
CA THR A 155 -4.74 11.14 2.69
C THR A 155 -3.58 10.62 1.85
N SER A 156 -2.35 10.95 2.19
CA SER A 156 -1.18 10.34 1.58
C SER A 156 -0.69 9.14 2.39
N PHE A 157 -0.08 8.16 1.73
CA PHE A 157 0.48 6.99 2.39
C PHE A 157 1.60 7.37 3.36
N SER A 158 2.45 8.32 3.00
CA SER A 158 3.50 8.85 3.89
C SER A 158 2.91 9.46 5.17
N LYS A 159 1.82 10.19 5.06
CA LYS A 159 1.09 10.73 6.21
C LYS A 159 0.51 9.63 7.09
N LEU A 160 -0.09 8.60 6.47
CA LEU A 160 -0.62 7.44 7.21
C LEU A 160 0.44 6.76 8.07
N LEU A 161 1.67 6.62 7.57
CA LEU A 161 2.77 5.97 8.30
C LEU A 161 3.43 6.87 9.35
N SER A 162 3.42 8.19 9.15
CA SER A 162 4.04 9.17 10.07
C SER A 162 3.10 9.70 11.13
N ALA A 163 1.79 9.56 10.96
CA ALA A 163 0.78 10.04 11.88
C ALA A 163 0.87 9.34 13.25
N LYS A 164 0.59 10.08 14.31
CA LYS A 164 0.51 9.55 15.67
C LYS A 164 -0.92 9.33 16.14
N LYS A 165 -1.86 10.03 15.53
CA LYS A 165 -3.29 9.96 15.81
C LYS A 165 -4.10 10.19 14.53
N PHE A 166 -5.36 9.80 14.55
CA PHE A 166 -6.24 9.90 13.37
C PHE A 166 -6.43 11.33 12.86
N GLU A 167 -6.47 12.31 13.77
CA GLU A 167 -6.66 13.71 13.42
C GLU A 167 -5.52 14.27 12.55
N ASP A 168 -4.32 13.70 12.69
CA ASP A 168 -3.17 14.09 11.86
C ASP A 168 -3.41 13.80 10.37
N LEU A 169 -4.26 12.82 10.06
CA LEU A 169 -4.64 12.49 8.68
C LEU A 169 -5.63 13.51 8.08
N LEU A 170 -6.34 14.25 8.93
CA LEU A 170 -7.38 15.19 8.52
C LEU A 170 -6.86 16.63 8.38
N GLN A 171 -5.69 16.91 8.91
CA GLN A 171 -5.07 18.24 8.82
C GLN A 171 -4.55 18.44 7.39
N ASN A 172 -5.11 19.38 6.67
CA ASN A 172 -4.93 19.83 5.29
C ASN A 172 -6.02 19.30 4.33
N SER A 173 -7.25 19.58 4.67
CA SER A 173 -8.36 19.62 3.70
C SER A 173 -8.67 21.05 3.36
#